data_d199d54912180612c36b11792a0bb49f
#
_entry.id   d199d54912180612c36b11792a0bb49f
#
_cell.length_a   1.000
_cell.length_b   1.000
_cell.length_c   1.000
_cell.angle_alpha   90.00
_cell.angle_beta   90.00
_cell.angle_gamma   90.00
#
_symmetry.space_group_name_H-M   'P 1'
#
loop_
_entity.id
_entity.type
_entity.pdbx_description
1 polymer ?
#
loop_
_entity_poly.entity_id
_entity_poly.type
_entity_poly.pdbx_seq_one_letter_code
_entity_poly.pdbx_strand_id
1 'polypeptide(L)'
;MELKTERLEIPEGCNIIFGQTHFIKSVEDLYEIMVGSVPNAKFGIGFCEASGACLVRIEGNDEALKGIAKKNALKIGAGHTFVIVLKDAFPINVLNAVKMCQEVCTIFCATANPVEVILAQSELGRGVLGVIDGFSPKGVEKEDGIAWRKDLLRKFKYKL
;
A
#
# COMPACT_ATOMS: atom_id res chain seq x y z
N MET A 1 20.48 -16.43 -5.61
CA MET A 1 19.47 -15.51 -5.04
C MET A 1 20.08 -14.12 -4.94
N GLU A 2 19.39 -13.10 -5.43
CA GLU A 2 19.86 -11.72 -5.48
C GLU A 2 18.93 -10.83 -4.62
N LEU A 3 19.50 -9.88 -3.87
CA LEU A 3 18.74 -8.86 -3.17
C LEU A 3 18.56 -7.65 -4.08
N LYS A 4 17.33 -7.11 -4.12
CA LYS A 4 16.97 -5.90 -4.86
C LYS A 4 16.17 -4.96 -3.99
N THR A 5 16.23 -3.68 -4.30
CA THR A 5 15.40 -2.66 -3.67
C THR A 5 14.67 -1.89 -4.76
N GLU A 6 13.35 -1.78 -4.63
CA GLU A 6 12.50 -1.04 -5.56
C GLU A 6 11.78 0.10 -4.83
N ARG A 7 12.01 1.32 -5.30
CA ARG A 7 11.31 2.49 -4.75
C ARG A 7 9.94 2.65 -5.39
N LEU A 8 8.90 2.72 -4.56
CA LEU A 8 7.55 2.96 -5.02
C LEU A 8 7.29 4.42 -5.35
N GLU A 9 6.49 4.65 -6.38
CA GLU A 9 6.00 5.97 -6.75
C GLU A 9 4.76 6.29 -5.89
N ILE A 10 4.85 7.37 -5.12
CA ILE A 10 3.75 7.87 -4.29
C ILE A 10 3.59 9.34 -4.63
N PRO A 11 2.58 9.73 -5.43
CA PRO A 11 2.35 11.14 -5.78
C PRO A 11 2.04 11.98 -4.55
N GLU A 12 2.34 13.27 -4.63
CA GLU A 12 1.99 14.22 -3.57
C GLU A 12 0.48 14.17 -3.26
N GLY A 13 0.15 14.18 -1.97
CA GLY A 13 -1.23 14.06 -1.49
C GLY A 13 -1.83 12.65 -1.56
N CYS A 14 -1.05 11.66 -1.98
CA CYS A 14 -1.48 10.26 -2.00
C CYS A 14 -0.87 9.47 -0.85
N ASN A 15 -1.54 8.36 -0.55
CA ASN A 15 -1.06 7.30 0.35
C ASN A 15 -1.01 5.99 -0.43
N ILE A 16 -0.29 5.02 0.11
CA ILE A 16 -0.32 3.64 -0.39
C ILE A 16 -0.69 2.66 0.71
N ILE A 17 -1.26 1.52 0.28
CA ILE A 17 -1.35 0.30 1.07
C ILE A 17 -0.68 -0.79 0.22
N PHE A 18 0.31 -1.46 0.78
CA PHE A 18 1.04 -2.54 0.12
C PHE A 18 0.93 -3.81 0.92
N GLY A 19 0.49 -4.88 0.27
CA GLY A 19 0.25 -6.16 0.92
C GLY A 19 0.34 -7.35 -0.03
N GLN A 20 -0.02 -8.51 0.48
CA GLN A 20 -0.07 -9.77 -0.26
C GLN A 20 -1.35 -10.52 0.05
N THR A 21 -1.93 -11.13 -0.97
CA THR A 21 -3.11 -11.98 -0.87
C THR A 21 -2.76 -13.41 -1.31
N HIS A 22 -3.77 -14.26 -1.47
CA HIS A 22 -3.55 -15.61 -2.03
C HIS A 22 -4.38 -15.90 -3.28
N PHE A 23 -5.16 -14.92 -3.78
CA PHE A 23 -6.11 -15.20 -4.84
C PHE A 23 -6.43 -13.95 -5.69
N ILE A 24 -6.52 -14.12 -7.02
CA ILE A 24 -6.81 -13.03 -7.98
C ILE A 24 -8.16 -12.34 -7.74
N LYS A 25 -9.11 -12.99 -7.08
CA LYS A 25 -10.39 -12.43 -6.65
C LYS A 25 -10.20 -11.11 -5.87
N SER A 26 -9.05 -10.94 -5.22
CA SER A 26 -8.68 -9.74 -4.48
C SER A 26 -8.73 -8.45 -5.30
N VAL A 27 -8.51 -8.52 -6.60
CA VAL A 27 -8.55 -7.34 -7.48
C VAL A 27 -9.91 -6.66 -7.40
N GLU A 28 -10.99 -7.42 -7.45
CA GLU A 28 -12.36 -6.91 -7.36
C GLU A 28 -12.82 -6.71 -5.92
N ASP A 29 -12.48 -7.61 -5.00
CA ASP A 29 -12.84 -7.48 -3.59
C ASP A 29 -12.22 -6.22 -2.96
N LEU A 30 -10.97 -5.92 -3.26
CA LEU A 30 -10.32 -4.70 -2.80
C LEU A 30 -10.97 -3.44 -3.41
N TYR A 31 -11.39 -3.51 -4.67
CA TYR A 31 -12.17 -2.42 -5.28
C TYR A 31 -13.46 -2.16 -4.52
N GLU A 32 -14.26 -3.21 -4.26
CA GLU A 32 -15.52 -3.11 -3.51
C GLU A 32 -15.31 -2.58 -2.09
N ILE A 33 -14.25 -3.03 -1.41
CA ILE A 33 -13.87 -2.55 -0.08
C ILE A 33 -13.58 -1.05 -0.12
N MET A 34 -12.83 -0.58 -1.10
CA MET A 34 -12.49 0.84 -1.22
C MET A 34 -13.74 1.69 -1.43
N VAL A 35 -14.59 1.36 -2.38
CA VAL A 35 -15.82 2.13 -2.66
C VAL A 35 -16.84 2.01 -1.54
N GLY A 36 -16.90 0.88 -0.86
CA GLY A 36 -17.80 0.65 0.27
C GLY A 36 -17.37 1.40 1.54
N SER A 37 -16.06 1.54 1.76
CA SER A 37 -15.52 2.19 2.96
C SER A 37 -15.45 3.71 2.84
N VAL A 38 -15.00 4.23 1.69
CA VAL A 38 -14.85 5.67 1.44
C VAL A 38 -15.29 5.98 0.00
N PRO A 39 -16.60 6.22 -0.23
CA PRO A 39 -17.14 6.38 -1.58
C PRO A 39 -16.53 7.53 -2.40
N ASN A 40 -16.04 8.58 -1.74
CA ASN A 40 -15.46 9.75 -2.40
C ASN A 40 -13.95 9.62 -2.63
N ALA A 41 -13.30 8.58 -2.12
CA ALA A 41 -11.87 8.38 -2.35
C ALA A 41 -11.59 8.04 -3.81
N LYS A 42 -10.47 8.57 -4.30
CA LYS A 42 -9.89 8.19 -5.58
C LYS A 42 -8.80 7.17 -5.35
N PHE A 43 -8.77 6.12 -6.16
CA PHE A 43 -7.77 5.07 -5.99
C PHE A 43 -7.48 4.28 -7.27
N GLY A 44 -6.31 3.65 -7.27
CA GLY A 44 -5.91 2.62 -8.21
C GLY A 44 -5.32 1.43 -7.49
N ILE A 45 -5.56 0.24 -8.00
CA ILE A 45 -5.08 -1.04 -7.48
C ILE A 45 -4.24 -1.71 -8.56
N GLY A 46 -3.04 -2.18 -8.20
CA GLY A 46 -2.22 -3.06 -9.02
C GLY A 46 -1.99 -4.36 -8.27
N PHE A 47 -2.25 -5.48 -8.92
CA PHE A 47 -2.11 -6.83 -8.36
C PHE A 47 -1.23 -7.68 -9.26
N CYS A 48 -0.27 -8.38 -8.68
CA CYS A 48 0.62 -9.29 -9.39
C CYS A 48 0.06 -10.71 -9.39
N GLU A 49 -0.45 -11.16 -10.52
CA GLU A 49 -0.86 -12.56 -10.70
C GLU A 49 0.35 -13.50 -10.55
N ALA A 50 0.17 -14.64 -9.89
CA ALA A 50 1.27 -15.56 -9.55
C ALA A 50 1.27 -16.85 -10.36
N SER A 51 0.29 -17.05 -11.22
CA SER A 51 0.16 -18.25 -12.06
C SER A 51 -0.58 -17.93 -13.36
N GLY A 52 -0.69 -18.89 -14.26
CA GLY A 52 -1.37 -18.69 -15.53
C GLY A 52 -0.64 -17.70 -16.43
N ALA A 53 -1.28 -16.61 -16.80
CA ALA A 53 -0.70 -15.58 -17.65
C ALA A 53 0.33 -14.69 -16.94
N CYS A 54 0.38 -14.72 -15.60
CA CYS A 54 1.30 -13.93 -14.78
C CYS A 54 1.27 -12.44 -15.13
N LEU A 55 0.08 -11.86 -15.21
CA LEU A 55 -0.11 -10.45 -15.55
C LEU A 55 -0.31 -9.59 -14.32
N VAL A 56 0.04 -8.30 -14.44
CA VAL A 56 -0.43 -7.29 -13.49
C VAL A 56 -1.88 -6.98 -13.80
N ARG A 57 -2.77 -7.21 -12.82
CA ARG A 57 -4.18 -6.88 -12.90
C ARG A 57 -4.42 -5.51 -12.27
N ILE A 58 -5.35 -4.73 -12.83
CA ILE A 58 -5.54 -3.33 -12.46
C ILE A 58 -7.02 -3.06 -12.30
N GLU A 59 -7.37 -2.40 -11.19
CA GLU A 59 -8.69 -1.85 -10.92
C GLU A 59 -8.59 -0.48 -10.25
N GLY A 60 -9.70 0.23 -10.15
CA GLY A 60 -9.76 1.54 -9.52
C GLY A 60 -10.77 2.45 -10.18
N ASN A 61 -10.99 3.61 -9.57
CA ASN A 61 -11.92 4.63 -10.03
C ASN A 61 -11.23 5.92 -10.54
N ASP A 62 -9.89 5.92 -10.64
CA ASP A 62 -9.11 7.05 -11.13
C ASP A 62 -7.99 6.55 -12.05
N GLU A 63 -7.99 6.99 -13.30
CA GLU A 63 -7.06 6.49 -14.33
C GLU A 63 -5.59 6.84 -14.03
N ALA A 64 -5.32 8.00 -13.46
CA ALA A 64 -3.96 8.39 -13.10
C ALA A 64 -3.42 7.48 -11.98
N LEU A 65 -4.21 7.23 -10.94
CA LEU A 65 -3.82 6.36 -9.82
C LEU A 65 -3.73 4.89 -10.24
N LYS A 66 -4.57 4.41 -11.14
CA LYS A 66 -4.43 3.09 -11.78
C LYS A 66 -3.09 2.97 -12.50
N GLY A 67 -2.67 4.01 -13.21
CA GLY A 67 -1.36 4.06 -13.88
C GLY A 67 -0.20 3.97 -12.92
N ILE A 68 -0.25 4.66 -11.78
CA ILE A 68 0.77 4.59 -10.72
C ILE A 68 0.79 3.21 -10.07
N ALA A 69 -0.37 2.67 -9.71
CA ALA A 69 -0.49 1.34 -9.11
C ALA A 69 0.08 0.24 -10.04
N LYS A 70 -0.20 0.35 -11.35
CA LYS A 70 0.39 -0.52 -12.39
C LYS A 70 1.92 -0.47 -12.39
N LYS A 71 2.49 0.73 -12.42
CA LYS A 71 3.96 0.91 -12.41
C LYS A 71 4.58 0.31 -11.16
N ASN A 72 3.99 0.55 -10.00
CA ASN A 72 4.47 0.02 -8.73
C ASN A 72 4.41 -1.51 -8.70
N ALA A 73 3.29 -2.10 -9.12
CA ALA A 73 3.14 -3.55 -9.19
C ALA A 73 4.19 -4.19 -10.12
N LEU A 74 4.44 -3.60 -11.29
CA LEU A 74 5.47 -4.06 -12.23
C LEU A 74 6.89 -3.99 -11.63
N LYS A 75 7.22 -2.91 -10.89
CA LYS A 75 8.51 -2.78 -10.20
C LYS A 75 8.69 -3.87 -9.14
N ILE A 76 7.67 -4.12 -8.34
CA ILE A 76 7.69 -5.16 -7.30
C ILE A 76 7.82 -6.53 -7.94
N GLY A 77 6.94 -6.88 -8.87
CA GLY A 77 6.97 -8.13 -9.60
C GLY A 77 6.96 -9.39 -8.74
N ALA A 78 6.42 -9.32 -7.52
CA ALA A 78 6.30 -10.44 -6.60
C ALA A 78 4.86 -10.99 -6.63
N GLY A 79 4.73 -12.30 -6.81
CA GLY A 79 3.42 -12.94 -6.98
C GLY A 79 2.47 -12.72 -5.83
N HIS A 80 1.20 -12.48 -6.14
CA HIS A 80 0.09 -12.20 -5.24
C HIS A 80 0.22 -10.91 -4.42
N THR A 81 1.23 -10.07 -4.67
CA THR A 81 1.29 -8.74 -4.05
C THR A 81 0.30 -7.79 -4.69
N PHE A 82 -0.19 -6.84 -3.88
CA PHE A 82 -1.04 -5.75 -4.35
C PHE A 82 -0.55 -4.40 -3.83
N VAL A 83 -0.77 -3.36 -4.61
CA VAL A 83 -0.57 -1.97 -4.20
C VAL A 83 -1.87 -1.21 -4.45
N ILE A 84 -2.36 -0.52 -3.42
CA ILE A 84 -3.43 0.46 -3.53
C ILE A 84 -2.80 1.84 -3.42
N VAL A 85 -3.00 2.69 -4.40
CA VAL A 85 -2.66 4.11 -4.36
C VAL A 85 -3.96 4.87 -4.16
N LEU A 86 -4.07 5.68 -3.09
CA LEU A 86 -5.32 6.35 -2.73
C LEU A 86 -5.11 7.84 -2.46
N LYS A 87 -6.12 8.62 -2.79
CA LYS A 87 -6.21 10.06 -2.59
C LYS A 87 -7.60 10.42 -2.04
N ASP A 88 -7.68 11.55 -1.34
CA ASP A 88 -8.91 12.04 -0.69
C ASP A 88 -9.44 11.06 0.39
N ALA A 89 -8.58 10.19 0.89
CA ALA A 89 -8.76 9.31 2.02
C ALA A 89 -7.38 8.92 2.57
N PHE A 90 -7.37 8.44 3.82
CA PHE A 90 -6.16 7.94 4.46
C PHE A 90 -6.27 6.43 4.72
N PRO A 91 -5.16 5.70 4.83
CA PRO A 91 -5.19 4.28 5.14
C PRO A 91 -6.05 3.94 6.38
N ILE A 92 -6.03 4.77 7.42
CA ILE A 92 -6.84 4.57 8.62
C ILE A 92 -8.35 4.43 8.33
N ASN A 93 -8.84 5.01 7.24
CA ASN A 93 -10.25 4.96 6.86
C ASN A 93 -10.65 3.60 6.25
N VAL A 94 -9.71 2.85 5.68
CA VAL A 94 -9.99 1.64 4.90
C VAL A 94 -9.20 0.41 5.37
N LEU A 95 -8.11 0.60 6.12
CA LEU A 95 -7.15 -0.47 6.40
C LEU A 95 -7.78 -1.66 7.14
N ASN A 96 -8.68 -1.43 8.09
CA ASN A 96 -9.36 -2.52 8.78
C ASN A 96 -10.21 -3.35 7.82
N ALA A 97 -10.95 -2.70 6.91
CA ALA A 97 -11.74 -3.41 5.91
C ALA A 97 -10.84 -4.22 4.95
N VAL A 98 -9.70 -3.64 4.53
CA VAL A 98 -8.70 -4.35 3.72
C VAL A 98 -8.13 -5.57 4.45
N LYS A 99 -7.78 -5.44 5.72
CA LYS A 99 -7.30 -6.56 6.55
C LYS A 99 -8.33 -7.67 6.73
N MET A 100 -9.61 -7.32 6.76
CA MET A 100 -10.71 -8.27 6.90
C MET A 100 -11.11 -8.94 5.59
N CYS A 101 -10.54 -8.53 4.46
CA CYS A 101 -10.68 -9.25 3.20
C CYS A 101 -10.10 -10.65 3.36
N GLN A 102 -10.93 -11.67 3.11
CA GLN A 102 -10.58 -13.07 3.40
C GLN A 102 -9.33 -13.57 2.67
N GLU A 103 -8.97 -12.95 1.56
CA GLU A 103 -7.79 -13.34 0.76
C GLU A 103 -6.50 -12.63 1.22
N VAL A 104 -6.60 -11.57 2.02
CA VAL A 104 -5.42 -10.81 2.47
C VAL A 104 -4.64 -11.61 3.50
N CYS A 105 -3.40 -11.95 3.16
CA CYS A 105 -2.49 -12.70 4.01
C CYS A 105 -1.66 -11.77 4.91
N THR A 106 -1.24 -10.61 4.36
CA THR A 106 -0.41 -9.66 5.10
C THR A 106 -0.50 -8.25 4.50
N ILE A 107 -0.29 -7.25 5.36
CA ILE A 107 -0.04 -5.86 4.98
C ILE A 107 1.41 -5.55 5.35
N PHE A 108 2.22 -5.13 4.38
CA PHE A 108 3.61 -4.74 4.61
C PHE A 108 3.73 -3.30 5.13
N CYS A 109 2.97 -2.36 4.54
CA CYS A 109 2.87 -0.98 5.02
C CYS A 109 1.61 -0.29 4.52
N ALA A 110 1.28 0.82 5.18
CA ALA A 110 0.21 1.74 4.81
C ALA A 110 0.66 3.16 5.17
N THR A 111 1.03 3.98 4.18
CA THR A 111 1.78 5.21 4.44
C THR A 111 1.72 6.21 3.28
N ALA A 112 2.02 7.48 3.59
CA ALA A 112 2.34 8.53 2.61
C ALA A 112 3.86 8.79 2.50
N ASN A 113 4.68 8.15 3.33
CA ASN A 113 6.12 8.31 3.31
C ASN A 113 6.75 7.68 2.07
N PRO A 114 7.96 8.06 1.69
CA PRO A 114 8.74 7.32 0.71
C PRO A 114 8.91 5.86 1.15
N VAL A 115 8.65 4.92 0.23
CA VAL A 115 8.77 3.48 0.50
C VAL A 115 9.75 2.82 -0.45
N GLU A 116 10.63 2.01 0.10
CA GLU A 116 11.45 1.06 -0.64
C GLU A 116 11.06 -0.37 -0.25
N VAL A 117 10.82 -1.21 -1.25
CA VAL A 117 10.51 -2.63 -1.05
C VAL A 117 11.79 -3.43 -1.21
N ILE A 118 12.12 -4.23 -0.19
CA ILE A 118 13.27 -5.14 -0.22
C ILE A 118 12.80 -6.48 -0.77
N LEU A 119 13.41 -6.91 -1.87
CA LEU A 119 13.04 -8.09 -2.62
C LEU A 119 14.18 -9.10 -2.67
N ALA A 120 13.85 -10.36 -2.52
CA ALA A 120 14.71 -11.48 -2.92
C ALA A 120 14.26 -11.98 -4.29
N GLN A 121 15.19 -12.10 -5.22
CA GLN A 121 14.94 -12.66 -6.56
C GLN A 121 15.64 -14.00 -6.72
N SER A 122 14.89 -15.00 -7.19
CA SER A 122 15.38 -16.32 -7.59
C SER A 122 15.06 -16.58 -9.06
N GLU A 123 15.40 -17.78 -9.55
CA GLU A 123 14.98 -18.22 -10.89
C GLU A 123 13.46 -18.38 -11.03
N LEU A 124 12.77 -18.72 -9.93
CA LEU A 124 11.31 -18.85 -9.92
C LEU A 124 10.58 -17.49 -10.02
N GLY A 125 11.10 -16.47 -9.32
CA GLY A 125 10.46 -15.16 -9.24
C GLY A 125 10.99 -14.31 -8.08
N ARG A 126 10.15 -13.40 -7.60
CA ARG A 126 10.48 -12.48 -6.51
C ARG A 126 9.64 -12.73 -5.26
N GLY A 127 10.24 -12.54 -4.09
CA GLY A 127 9.58 -12.53 -2.80
C GLY A 127 9.86 -11.22 -2.05
N VAL A 128 8.88 -10.73 -1.29
CA VAL A 128 9.03 -9.54 -0.45
C VAL A 128 9.66 -9.96 0.88
N LEU A 129 10.82 -9.38 1.21
CA LEU A 129 11.47 -9.58 2.52
C LEU A 129 10.98 -8.55 3.54
N GLY A 130 10.62 -7.35 3.09
CA GLY A 130 10.15 -6.28 3.93
C GLY A 130 10.11 -4.95 3.20
N VAL A 131 9.83 -3.89 3.94
CA VAL A 131 9.79 -2.53 3.42
C VAL A 131 10.57 -1.58 4.31
N ILE A 132 11.10 -0.54 3.72
CA ILE A 132 11.60 0.65 4.40
C ILE A 132 10.50 1.70 4.22
N ASP A 133 9.87 2.12 5.33
CA ASP A 133 8.80 3.12 5.37
C ASP A 133 9.35 4.41 5.97
N GLY A 134 9.66 5.36 5.10
CA GLY A 134 10.19 6.66 5.50
C GLY A 134 11.63 6.61 6.02
N PHE A 135 11.90 7.46 7.00
CA PHE A 135 13.25 7.70 7.50
C PHE A 135 13.47 7.10 8.89
N SER A 136 14.71 6.76 9.20
CA SER A 136 15.09 6.29 10.54
C SER A 136 14.84 7.37 11.60
N PRO A 137 14.41 6.98 12.81
CA PRO A 137 14.24 7.90 13.92
C PRO A 137 15.54 8.62 14.25
N LYS A 138 15.43 9.92 14.57
CA LYS A 138 16.58 10.76 14.95
C LYS A 138 16.77 10.87 16.48
N GLY A 139 15.89 10.24 17.26
CA GLY A 139 15.92 10.28 18.73
C GLY A 139 14.57 9.93 19.33
N VAL A 140 14.45 10.19 20.62
CA VAL A 140 13.23 9.99 21.41
C VAL A 140 12.57 11.34 21.67
N GLU A 141 11.24 11.41 21.56
CA GLU A 141 10.48 12.63 21.84
C GLU A 141 10.67 13.11 23.29
N LYS A 142 10.69 14.44 23.46
CA LYS A 142 10.67 15.11 24.74
C LYS A 142 9.29 15.78 24.94
N GLU A 143 9.14 16.59 25.98
CA GLU A 143 7.87 17.23 26.36
C GLU A 143 7.24 18.03 25.21
N ASP A 144 8.03 18.77 24.45
CA ASP A 144 7.60 19.53 23.28
C ASP A 144 7.09 18.62 22.16
N GLY A 145 7.76 17.50 21.92
CA GLY A 145 7.34 16.49 20.96
C GLY A 145 6.02 15.80 21.36
N ILE A 146 5.87 15.51 22.65
CA ILE A 146 4.62 14.96 23.21
C ILE A 146 3.47 15.96 23.02
N ALA A 147 3.70 17.23 23.33
CA ALA A 147 2.70 18.28 23.14
C ALA A 147 2.31 18.42 21.67
N TRP A 148 3.28 18.47 20.76
CA TRP A 148 3.06 18.52 19.32
C TRP A 148 2.21 17.35 18.82
N ARG A 149 2.55 16.11 19.21
CA ARG A 149 1.82 14.90 18.82
C ARG A 149 0.36 14.93 19.29
N LYS A 150 0.12 15.35 20.52
CA LYS A 150 -1.22 15.47 21.09
C LYS A 150 -2.05 16.52 20.35
N ASP A 151 -1.46 17.66 20.03
CA ASP A 151 -2.11 18.73 19.28
C ASP A 151 -2.45 18.29 17.85
N LEU A 152 -1.51 17.65 17.16
CA LEU A 152 -1.70 17.12 15.81
C LEU A 152 -2.92 16.18 15.71
N LEU A 153 -3.06 15.23 16.65
CA LEU A 153 -4.17 14.28 16.65
C LEU A 153 -5.52 14.96 16.86
N ARG A 154 -5.57 16.04 17.65
CA ARG A 154 -6.78 16.84 17.87
C ARG A 154 -7.10 17.70 16.67
N LYS A 155 -6.10 18.30 16.05
CA LYS A 155 -6.24 19.08 14.81
C LYS A 155 -6.83 18.21 13.68
N PHE A 156 -6.43 16.94 13.58
CA PHE A 156 -7.01 15.98 12.65
C PHE A 156 -8.33 15.36 13.13
N LYS A 157 -8.82 15.73 14.31
CA LYS A 157 -10.06 15.23 14.91
C LYS A 157 -10.07 13.71 15.16
N TYR A 158 -8.91 13.09 15.31
CA TYR A 158 -8.80 11.70 15.72
C TYR A 158 -8.84 11.52 17.24
N LYS A 159 -8.66 12.59 17.99
CA LYS A 159 -8.77 12.65 19.44
C LYS A 159 -9.54 13.92 19.86
N LEU A 160 -10.25 13.84 21.00
CA LEU A 160 -10.95 14.96 21.64
C LEU A 160 -10.01 15.81 22.51
#